data_fadd0befb879efedc5f2ebc2d32f879e
#
_entry.id   fadd0befb879efedc5f2ebc2d32f879e
#
_cell.length_a   1.000
_cell.length_b   1.000
_cell.length_c   1.000
_cell.angle_alpha   90.00
_cell.angle_beta   90.00
_cell.angle_gamma   90.00
#
_symmetry.space_group_name_H-M   'P 1'
#
loop_
_entity.id
_entity.type
_entity.pdbx_description
1 polymer ?
#
loop_
_entity_poly.entity_id
_entity_poly.type
_entity_poly.pdbx_seq_one_letter_code
_entity_poly.pdbx_strand_id
1 'polypeptide(L)'
;ISLGLVGSEMCIRDSDSGHPRDQTIPFYETICPRGYLGWGNSSQLGYSLGLAMGAKLGDPNKLVINIMGDAAIGMAGMDIETAVRLKIPILTIVLNNHVLSGYSKNYPIATERFGFTNLYGNYSDLAKALGAHAERVEVPQEIIPAINRALEAMDTGCPALIEIMTKEENRLSRYPAS
;
A
#
# COMPACT_ATOMS: atom_id res chain seq x y z
N ILE A 1 16.74 -4.43 -5.16
CA ILE A 1 16.66 -4.77 -3.74
C ILE A 1 15.75 -5.99 -3.66
N SER A 2 16.36 -7.19 -3.60
CA SER A 2 15.63 -8.36 -3.16
C SER A 2 15.20 -8.08 -1.73
N LEU A 3 13.96 -7.67 -1.55
CA LEU A 3 13.33 -7.70 -0.26
C LEU A 3 13.19 -9.19 0.08
N GLY A 4 14.19 -9.73 0.76
CA GLY A 4 14.10 -11.01 1.44
C GLY A 4 13.07 -10.92 2.57
N LEU A 5 11.87 -10.50 2.23
CA LEU A 5 10.71 -10.56 3.09
C LEU A 5 10.36 -12.03 3.20
N VAL A 6 10.70 -12.57 4.38
CA VAL A 6 10.19 -13.78 5.00
C VAL A 6 9.50 -14.69 3.99
N GLY A 7 10.12 -15.82 3.69
CA GLY A 7 9.72 -16.83 2.71
C GLY A 7 8.39 -16.54 2.03
N SER A 8 8.44 -16.19 0.77
CA SER A 8 7.29 -15.74 -0.04
C SER A 8 6.10 -16.72 -0.03
N GLU A 9 6.30 -17.93 0.46
CA GLU A 9 5.27 -18.95 0.69
C GLU A 9 4.29 -18.58 1.81
N MET A 10 4.71 -17.71 2.72
CA MET A 10 3.91 -17.29 3.88
C MET A 10 3.16 -15.98 3.66
N CYS A 11 3.30 -15.34 2.48
CA CYS A 11 2.74 -14.02 2.24
C CYS A 11 1.61 -14.05 1.21
N ILE A 12 0.55 -13.30 1.48
CA ILE A 12 -0.41 -12.85 0.48
C ILE A 12 -0.13 -11.37 0.26
N ARG A 13 0.17 -10.99 -0.97
CA ARG A 13 0.30 -9.61 -1.36
C ARG A 13 -0.91 -9.16 -2.13
N ASP A 14 -1.45 -8.03 -1.73
CA ASP A 14 -2.46 -7.29 -2.48
C ASP A 14 -1.86 -5.98 -3.01
N SER A 15 -2.41 -5.45 -4.07
CA SER A 15 -2.00 -4.17 -4.64
C SER A 15 -3.20 -3.40 -5.15
N ASP A 16 -3.34 -2.18 -4.68
CA ASP A 16 -4.33 -1.23 -5.17
C ASP A 16 -4.02 -0.78 -6.60
N SER A 17 -4.96 -0.09 -7.21
CA SER A 17 -4.82 0.44 -8.56
C SER A 17 -3.81 1.59 -8.66
N GLY A 18 -3.36 1.88 -9.86
CA GLY A 18 -2.47 3.00 -10.19
C GLY A 18 -0.98 2.68 -10.04
N HIS A 19 -0.17 3.70 -9.83
CA HIS A 19 1.29 3.59 -9.79
C HIS A 19 1.84 2.56 -8.80
N PRO A 20 1.28 2.37 -7.59
CA PRO A 20 1.75 1.31 -6.69
C PRO A 20 1.73 -0.07 -7.33
N ARG A 21 0.67 -0.40 -8.07
CA ARG A 21 0.61 -1.65 -8.84
C ARG A 21 1.68 -1.68 -9.93
N ASP A 22 1.69 -0.66 -10.77
CA ASP A 22 2.50 -0.64 -11.98
C ASP A 22 4.01 -0.61 -11.65
N GLN A 23 4.38 -0.03 -10.52
CA GLN A 23 5.76 0.04 -10.06
C GLN A 23 6.22 -1.20 -9.28
N THR A 24 5.31 -1.94 -8.65
CA THR A 24 5.68 -3.06 -7.77
C THR A 24 5.54 -4.43 -8.40
N ILE A 25 4.61 -4.63 -9.35
CA ILE A 25 4.42 -5.92 -10.03
C ILE A 25 5.72 -6.47 -10.64
N PRO A 26 6.56 -5.69 -11.34
CA PRO A 26 7.79 -6.21 -11.92
C PRO A 26 8.81 -6.76 -10.92
N PHE A 27 8.65 -6.44 -9.64
CA PHE A 27 9.58 -6.84 -8.58
C PHE A 27 9.01 -7.89 -7.63
N TYR A 28 7.77 -8.33 -7.86
CA TYR A 28 7.13 -9.32 -7.02
C TYR A 28 7.01 -10.66 -7.73
N GLU A 29 7.68 -11.67 -7.20
CA GLU A 29 7.58 -13.04 -7.65
C GLU A 29 6.58 -13.81 -6.76
N THR A 30 5.52 -14.32 -7.38
CA THR A 30 4.52 -15.13 -6.68
C THR A 30 4.95 -16.60 -6.77
N ILE A 31 5.31 -17.20 -5.65
CA ILE A 31 5.80 -18.58 -5.59
C ILE A 31 4.78 -19.56 -5.01
N CYS A 32 3.64 -19.09 -4.56
CA CYS A 32 2.57 -19.95 -4.07
C CYS A 32 1.22 -19.59 -4.72
N PRO A 33 0.31 -20.56 -4.87
CA PRO A 33 -1.04 -20.30 -5.35
C PRO A 33 -1.74 -19.26 -4.45
N ARG A 34 -2.41 -18.28 -5.07
CA ARG A 34 -3.07 -17.17 -4.38
C ARG A 34 -2.15 -16.28 -3.53
N GLY A 35 -0.85 -16.28 -3.81
CA GLY A 35 0.12 -15.38 -3.18
C GLY A 35 0.01 -13.93 -3.64
N TYR A 36 -0.73 -13.67 -4.72
CA TYR A 36 -1.05 -12.33 -5.21
C TYR A 36 -2.54 -12.19 -5.44
N LEU A 37 -3.11 -11.12 -4.92
CA LEU A 37 -4.49 -10.70 -5.15
C LEU A 37 -4.50 -9.35 -5.86
N GLY A 38 -5.33 -9.20 -6.86
CA GLY A 38 -5.46 -7.97 -7.62
C GLY A 38 -6.88 -7.79 -8.16
N TRP A 39 -7.18 -6.61 -8.61
CA TRP A 39 -8.52 -6.17 -9.03
C TRP A 39 -8.91 -6.64 -10.45
N GLY A 40 -8.07 -7.44 -11.12
CA GLY A 40 -8.38 -7.93 -12.47
C GLY A 40 -8.43 -6.80 -13.52
N ASN A 41 -9.56 -6.67 -14.23
CA ASN A 41 -9.77 -5.66 -15.27
C ASN A 41 -10.38 -4.35 -14.74
N SER A 42 -10.73 -4.28 -13.48
CA SER A 42 -11.26 -3.07 -12.86
C SER A 42 -10.13 -2.21 -12.32
N SER A 43 -10.32 -0.91 -12.22
CA SER A 43 -9.27 0.04 -11.83
C SER A 43 -9.72 0.94 -10.68
N GLN A 44 -10.43 0.35 -9.70
CA GLN A 44 -10.88 1.10 -8.54
C GLN A 44 -9.72 1.39 -7.59
N LEU A 45 -9.71 2.60 -7.06
CA LEU A 45 -8.85 2.98 -5.94
C LEU A 45 -9.53 2.65 -4.61
N GLY A 46 -8.76 2.21 -3.63
CA GLY A 46 -9.22 2.00 -2.25
C GLY A 46 -9.81 0.62 -1.97
N TYR A 47 -10.06 -0.22 -2.96
CA TYR A 47 -10.66 -1.54 -2.74
C TYR A 47 -9.70 -2.51 -2.02
N SER A 48 -8.40 -2.33 -2.17
CA SER A 48 -7.37 -3.27 -1.72
C SER A 48 -7.34 -3.43 -0.20
N LEU A 49 -7.67 -2.38 0.55
CA LEU A 49 -7.69 -2.46 2.02
C LEU A 49 -8.72 -3.49 2.51
N GLY A 50 -9.94 -3.44 1.96
CA GLY A 50 -10.97 -4.44 2.26
C GLY A 50 -10.60 -5.84 1.79
N LEU A 51 -9.97 -5.95 0.61
CA LEU A 51 -9.52 -7.23 0.07
C LEU A 51 -8.43 -7.86 0.95
N ALA A 52 -7.46 -7.05 1.44
CA ALA A 52 -6.42 -7.52 2.35
C ALA A 52 -7.00 -8.01 3.69
N MET A 53 -7.97 -7.29 4.26
CA MET A 53 -8.68 -7.76 5.46
C MET A 53 -9.40 -9.09 5.19
N GLY A 54 -10.10 -9.22 4.08
CA GLY A 54 -10.75 -10.46 3.67
C GLY A 54 -9.76 -11.61 3.48
N ALA A 55 -8.60 -11.35 2.86
CA ALA A 55 -7.54 -12.33 2.69
C ALA A 55 -6.98 -12.83 4.03
N LYS A 56 -6.78 -11.90 4.99
CA LYS A 56 -6.31 -12.26 6.34
C LYS A 56 -7.32 -13.10 7.11
N LEU A 57 -8.61 -12.82 6.95
CA LEU A 57 -9.68 -13.64 7.55
C LEU A 57 -9.77 -15.02 6.89
N GLY A 58 -9.53 -15.10 5.59
CA GLY A 58 -9.54 -16.36 4.83
C GLY A 58 -8.34 -17.26 5.12
N ASP A 59 -7.19 -16.70 5.43
CA ASP A 59 -5.97 -17.42 5.81
C ASP A 59 -5.23 -16.68 6.94
N PRO A 60 -5.65 -16.89 8.20
CA PRO A 60 -5.12 -16.17 9.35
C PRO A 60 -3.63 -16.38 9.61
N ASN A 61 -3.06 -17.46 9.10
CA ASN A 61 -1.65 -17.81 9.34
C ASN A 61 -0.69 -17.09 8.39
N LYS A 62 -1.19 -16.50 7.31
CA LYS A 62 -0.34 -15.79 6.36
C LYS A 62 -0.14 -14.33 6.74
N LEU A 63 1.05 -13.83 6.47
CA LEU A 63 1.30 -12.40 6.42
C LEU A 63 0.55 -11.83 5.21
N VAL A 64 -0.30 -10.83 5.44
CA VAL A 64 -1.00 -10.12 4.36
C VAL A 64 -0.44 -8.72 4.24
N ILE A 65 0.04 -8.38 3.05
CA ILE A 65 0.62 -7.07 2.73
C ILE A 65 -0.23 -6.41 1.66
N ASN A 66 -0.75 -5.22 1.98
CA ASN A 66 -1.47 -4.35 1.06
C ASN A 66 -0.53 -3.20 0.63
N ILE A 67 -0.43 -2.95 -0.67
CA ILE A 67 0.34 -1.81 -1.20
C ILE A 67 -0.62 -0.90 -1.95
N MET A 68 -0.71 0.36 -1.52
CA MET A 68 -1.62 1.34 -2.09
C MET A 68 -0.99 2.73 -2.17
N GLY A 69 -1.61 3.61 -2.95
CA GLY A 69 -1.20 5.01 -3.06
C GLY A 69 -1.93 5.93 -2.09
N ASP A 70 -1.46 7.16 -2.02
CA ASP A 70 -2.06 8.24 -1.22
C ASP A 70 -3.52 8.54 -1.61
N ALA A 71 -3.83 8.58 -2.90
CA ALA A 71 -5.21 8.73 -3.35
C ALA A 71 -6.11 7.57 -2.91
N ALA A 72 -5.60 6.35 -2.98
CA ALA A 72 -6.35 5.15 -2.62
C ALA A 72 -6.64 5.09 -1.11
N ILE A 73 -5.63 5.33 -0.27
CA ILE A 73 -5.83 5.39 1.18
C ILE A 73 -6.72 6.58 1.58
N GLY A 74 -6.65 7.69 0.85
CA GLY A 74 -7.55 8.82 1.04
C GLY A 74 -9.02 8.48 0.83
N MET A 75 -9.33 7.47 0.02
CA MET A 75 -10.70 7.01 -0.24
C MET A 75 -11.20 5.96 0.76
N ALA A 76 -10.32 5.10 1.27
CA ALA A 76 -10.69 3.93 2.08
C ALA A 76 -10.04 3.88 3.46
N GLY A 77 -9.21 4.85 3.82
CA GLY A 77 -8.38 4.80 5.04
C GLY A 77 -9.17 4.67 6.34
N MET A 78 -10.43 5.07 6.36
CA MET A 78 -11.29 4.89 7.54
C MET A 78 -11.57 3.41 7.87
N ASP A 79 -11.43 2.51 6.91
CA ASP A 79 -11.59 1.07 7.14
C ASP A 79 -10.46 0.47 8.01
N ILE A 80 -9.37 1.22 8.25
CA ILE A 80 -8.35 0.86 9.24
C ILE A 80 -8.97 0.72 10.64
N GLU A 81 -9.98 1.53 10.99
CA GLU A 81 -10.71 1.38 12.25
C GLU A 81 -11.32 -0.02 12.36
N THR A 82 -11.90 -0.53 11.29
CA THR A 82 -12.47 -1.87 11.25
C THR A 82 -11.40 -2.94 11.47
N ALA A 83 -10.23 -2.80 10.85
CA ALA A 83 -9.10 -3.71 11.07
C ALA A 83 -8.62 -3.68 12.53
N VAL A 84 -8.54 -2.50 13.14
CA VAL A 84 -8.17 -2.33 14.56
C VAL A 84 -9.20 -2.98 15.48
N ARG A 85 -10.47 -2.63 15.33
CA ARG A 85 -11.57 -3.12 16.17
C ARG A 85 -11.73 -4.63 16.11
N LEU A 86 -11.53 -5.23 14.93
CA LEU A 86 -11.65 -6.66 14.72
C LEU A 86 -10.33 -7.42 14.87
N LYS A 87 -9.24 -6.73 15.22
CA LYS A 87 -7.89 -7.30 15.37
C LYS A 87 -7.47 -8.11 14.12
N ILE A 88 -7.55 -7.48 12.95
CA ILE A 88 -7.15 -8.08 11.69
C ILE A 88 -5.74 -7.54 11.35
N PRO A 89 -4.66 -8.26 11.70
CA PRO A 89 -3.29 -7.78 11.53
C PRO A 89 -2.85 -7.88 10.07
N ILE A 90 -3.03 -6.80 9.33
CA ILE A 90 -2.51 -6.61 7.98
C ILE A 90 -1.44 -5.53 7.98
N LEU A 91 -0.47 -5.62 7.07
CA LEU A 91 0.51 -4.57 6.81
C LEU A 91 0.09 -3.76 5.60
N THR A 92 -0.27 -2.51 5.79
CA THR A 92 -0.54 -1.57 4.69
C THR A 92 0.69 -0.70 4.43
N ILE A 93 1.19 -0.72 3.21
CA ILE A 93 2.27 0.16 2.73
C ILE A 93 1.65 1.21 1.83
N VAL A 94 1.73 2.46 2.23
CA VAL A 94 1.25 3.60 1.45
C VAL A 94 2.43 4.27 0.76
N LEU A 95 2.42 4.28 -0.58
CA LEU A 95 3.37 5.04 -1.37
C LEU A 95 2.79 6.45 -1.58
N ASN A 96 3.29 7.42 -0.81
CA ASN A 96 2.79 8.79 -0.82
C ASN A 96 3.74 9.70 -1.61
N ASN A 97 3.25 10.22 -2.73
CA ASN A 97 3.95 11.23 -3.52
C ASN A 97 3.18 12.57 -3.61
N HIS A 98 2.06 12.69 -2.88
CA HIS A 98 1.18 13.85 -2.85
C HIS A 98 0.56 14.23 -4.20
N VAL A 99 0.47 13.32 -5.17
CA VAL A 99 -0.02 13.63 -6.51
C VAL A 99 -0.88 12.51 -7.09
N LEU A 100 -1.99 12.88 -7.72
CA LEU A 100 -2.68 12.01 -8.68
C LEU A 100 -1.82 11.88 -9.94
N SER A 101 -0.85 10.98 -9.90
CA SER A 101 0.17 10.85 -10.93
C SER A 101 -0.41 10.55 -12.31
N GLY A 102 0.14 11.19 -13.33
CA GLY A 102 -0.27 11.03 -14.74
C GLY A 102 -1.47 11.86 -15.17
N TYR A 103 -2.27 12.40 -14.24
CA TYR A 103 -3.46 13.18 -14.58
C TYR A 103 -3.14 14.61 -15.04
N SER A 104 -2.02 15.19 -14.60
CA SER A 104 -1.61 16.53 -14.99
C SER A 104 -1.46 16.68 -16.53
N LYS A 105 -1.00 15.64 -17.21
CA LYS A 105 -0.90 15.61 -18.68
C LYS A 105 -2.26 15.55 -19.38
N ASN A 106 -3.21 14.85 -18.79
CA ASN A 106 -4.54 14.65 -19.36
C ASN A 106 -5.45 15.87 -19.13
N TYR A 107 -5.23 16.59 -18.03
CA TYR A 107 -6.06 17.71 -17.61
C TYR A 107 -5.22 18.95 -17.25
N PRO A 108 -4.42 19.52 -18.19
CA PRO A 108 -3.47 20.57 -17.88
C PRO A 108 -4.13 21.84 -17.35
N ILE A 109 -5.28 22.24 -17.94
CA ILE A 109 -6.01 23.45 -17.52
C ILE A 109 -6.56 23.29 -16.09
N ALA A 110 -7.11 22.14 -15.75
CA ALA A 110 -7.63 21.89 -14.40
C ALA A 110 -6.49 21.80 -13.37
N THR A 111 -5.36 21.24 -13.77
CA THR A 111 -4.16 21.19 -12.91
C THR A 111 -3.64 22.59 -12.62
N GLU A 112 -3.50 23.44 -13.64
CA GLU A 112 -3.02 24.80 -13.51
C GLU A 112 -3.96 25.67 -12.67
N ARG A 113 -5.28 25.62 -12.95
CA ARG A 113 -6.26 26.51 -12.33
C ARG A 113 -6.70 26.10 -10.93
N PHE A 114 -6.76 24.80 -10.66
CA PHE A 114 -7.37 24.26 -9.45
C PHE A 114 -6.44 23.37 -8.64
N GLY A 115 -5.25 23.05 -9.14
CA GLY A 115 -4.32 22.13 -8.45
C GLY A 115 -4.95 20.76 -8.15
N PHE A 116 -5.90 20.31 -8.98
CA PHE A 116 -6.74 19.16 -8.66
C PHE A 116 -5.98 17.84 -8.52
N THR A 117 -4.75 17.79 -9.04
CA THR A 117 -3.87 16.62 -8.89
C THR A 117 -3.14 16.58 -7.56
N ASN A 118 -3.11 17.71 -6.82
CA ASN A 118 -2.38 17.78 -5.56
C ASN A 118 -3.16 17.08 -4.45
N LEU A 119 -2.49 16.19 -3.75
CA LEU A 119 -3.03 15.50 -2.59
C LEU A 119 -2.31 15.98 -1.32
N TYR A 120 -3.06 16.04 -0.23
CA TYR A 120 -2.53 16.45 1.06
C TYR A 120 -2.97 15.42 2.09
N GLY A 121 -2.04 14.91 2.86
CA GLY A 121 -2.38 13.97 3.91
C GLY A 121 -1.15 13.47 4.65
N ASN A 122 -1.36 13.17 5.93
CA ASN A 122 -0.46 12.39 6.77
C ASN A 122 -1.23 11.13 7.15
N TYR A 123 -1.01 10.08 6.38
CA TYR A 123 -1.79 8.85 6.53
C TYR A 123 -1.29 8.00 7.70
N SER A 124 -0.03 8.15 8.09
CA SER A 124 0.48 7.51 9.29
C SER A 124 -0.16 8.07 10.55
N ASP A 125 -0.37 9.38 10.62
CA ASP A 125 -1.05 9.99 11.77
C ASP A 125 -2.54 9.66 11.78
N LEU A 126 -3.18 9.58 10.61
CA LEU A 126 -4.56 9.08 10.52
C LEU A 126 -4.65 7.66 11.08
N ALA A 127 -3.78 6.75 10.66
CA ALA A 127 -3.80 5.36 11.12
C ALA A 127 -3.55 5.24 12.63
N LYS A 128 -2.63 6.04 13.19
CA LYS A 128 -2.42 6.14 14.65
C LYS A 128 -3.68 6.61 15.37
N ALA A 129 -4.34 7.65 14.84
CA ALA A 129 -5.58 8.17 15.42
C ALA A 129 -6.71 7.13 15.44
N LEU A 130 -6.71 6.19 14.49
CA LEU A 130 -7.63 5.06 14.43
C LEU A 130 -7.19 3.86 15.29
N GLY A 131 -6.01 3.93 15.92
CA GLY A 131 -5.50 2.89 16.83
C GLY A 131 -4.58 1.86 16.20
N ALA A 132 -4.17 2.02 14.95
CA ALA A 132 -3.18 1.14 14.32
C ALA A 132 -1.74 1.52 14.70
N HIS A 133 -0.81 0.57 14.60
CA HIS A 133 0.60 0.91 14.54
C HIS A 133 0.89 1.63 13.22
N ALA A 134 1.55 2.79 13.26
CA ALA A 134 1.90 3.44 12.01
C ALA A 134 3.16 4.28 12.10
N GLU A 135 3.90 4.33 10.99
CA GLU A 135 5.13 5.11 10.85
C GLU A 135 5.18 5.80 9.49
N ARG A 136 5.79 6.99 9.46
CA ARG A 136 6.14 7.68 8.23
C ARG A 136 7.63 7.56 7.98
N VAL A 137 7.99 7.15 6.78
CA VAL A 137 9.37 6.91 6.36
C VAL A 137 9.73 7.85 5.24
N GLU A 138 10.75 8.68 5.45
CA GLU A 138 11.23 9.68 4.50
C GLU A 138 12.60 9.31 3.90
N VAL A 139 13.33 8.38 4.52
CA VAL A 139 14.63 7.94 4.05
C VAL A 139 14.66 6.43 3.78
N PRO A 140 15.23 5.97 2.66
CA PRO A 140 15.16 4.56 2.26
C PRO A 140 15.74 3.58 3.28
N GLN A 141 16.73 4.00 4.07
CA GLN A 141 17.40 3.17 5.07
C GLN A 141 16.46 2.75 6.22
N GLU A 142 15.43 3.55 6.47
CA GLU A 142 14.45 3.29 7.53
C GLU A 142 13.30 2.37 7.10
N ILE A 143 13.18 2.03 5.81
CA ILE A 143 12.07 1.21 5.31
C ILE A 143 12.06 -0.17 6.00
N ILE A 144 13.17 -0.89 5.99
CA ILE A 144 13.25 -2.23 6.59
C ILE A 144 13.09 -2.18 8.12
N PRO A 145 13.76 -1.26 8.86
CA PRO A 145 13.50 -1.09 10.28
C PRO A 145 12.02 -0.83 10.62
N ALA A 146 11.34 0.05 9.87
CA ALA A 146 9.93 0.34 10.08
C ALA A 146 9.02 -0.88 9.82
N ILE A 147 9.31 -1.64 8.75
CA ILE A 147 8.58 -2.89 8.46
C ILE A 147 8.75 -3.89 9.61
N ASN A 148 9.95 -4.05 10.16
CA ASN A 148 10.18 -4.98 11.28
C ASN A 148 9.37 -4.58 12.51
N ARG A 149 9.33 -3.29 12.87
CA ARG A 149 8.51 -2.81 13.99
C ARG A 149 7.01 -3.00 13.73
N ALA A 150 6.58 -2.82 12.48
CA ALA A 150 5.21 -3.09 12.08
C ALA A 150 4.84 -4.57 12.24
N LEU A 151 5.72 -5.48 11.84
CA LEU A 151 5.51 -6.92 12.01
C LEU A 151 5.41 -7.31 13.51
N GLU A 152 6.28 -6.75 14.37
CA GLU A 152 6.21 -6.95 15.82
C GLU A 152 4.86 -6.47 16.40
N ALA A 153 4.35 -5.31 15.94
CA ALA A 153 3.03 -4.85 16.35
C ALA A 153 1.91 -5.78 15.89
N MET A 154 2.02 -6.34 14.67
CA MET A 154 1.05 -7.27 14.12
C MET A 154 0.98 -8.59 14.88
N ASP A 155 2.05 -9.04 15.54
CA ASP A 155 2.06 -10.23 16.39
C ASP A 155 1.10 -10.09 17.60
N THR A 156 0.75 -8.86 17.99
CA THR A 156 -0.25 -8.58 19.03
C THR A 156 -1.68 -8.48 18.51
N GLY A 157 -1.89 -8.68 17.20
CA GLY A 157 -3.18 -8.50 16.54
C GLY A 157 -3.45 -7.06 16.08
N CYS A 158 -2.47 -6.14 16.18
CA CYS A 158 -2.62 -4.75 15.76
C CYS A 158 -2.33 -4.63 14.26
N PRO A 159 -3.22 -4.06 13.42
CA PRO A 159 -2.87 -3.74 12.04
C PRO A 159 -1.82 -2.64 11.98
N ALA A 160 -1.00 -2.65 10.94
CA ALA A 160 0.08 -1.71 10.78
C ALA A 160 0.01 -0.96 9.43
N LEU A 161 0.44 0.31 9.44
CA LEU A 161 0.58 1.14 8.24
C LEU A 161 1.97 1.78 8.21
N ILE A 162 2.67 1.61 7.09
CA ILE A 162 3.92 2.31 6.82
C ILE A 162 3.69 3.25 5.65
N GLU A 163 3.77 4.55 5.91
CA GLU A 163 3.70 5.59 4.89
C GLU A 163 5.11 5.91 4.39
N ILE A 164 5.38 5.55 3.15
CA ILE A 164 6.67 5.80 2.51
C ILE A 164 6.57 7.01 1.60
N MET A 165 7.36 8.04 1.88
CA MET A 165 7.43 9.22 1.02
C MET A 165 8.18 8.90 -0.25
N THR A 166 7.53 9.14 -1.39
CA THR A 166 8.06 8.84 -2.72
C THR A 166 8.04 10.09 -3.60
N LYS A 167 8.56 9.95 -4.80
CA LYS A 167 8.48 10.99 -5.83
C LYS A 167 7.48 10.58 -6.90
N GLU A 168 6.89 11.58 -7.58
CA GLU A 168 6.10 11.30 -8.77
C GLU A 168 6.99 10.68 -9.85
N GLU A 169 6.59 9.53 -10.37
CA GLU A 169 7.22 8.86 -11.50
C GLU A 169 6.34 8.99 -12.73
N ASN A 170 6.92 9.55 -13.80
CA ASN A 170 6.23 9.70 -15.08
C ASN A 170 6.36 8.47 -15.99
N ARG A 171 7.16 7.48 -15.58
CA ARG A 171 7.39 6.24 -16.32
C ARG A 171 7.01 5.06 -15.47
N LEU A 172 6.30 4.12 -16.07
CA LEU A 172 6.00 2.84 -15.44
C LEU A 172 7.25 1.96 -15.41
N SER A 173 7.45 1.23 -14.32
CA SER A 173 8.45 0.17 -14.27
C SER A 173 8.12 -0.89 -15.31
N ARG A 174 9.11 -1.29 -16.06
CA ARG A 174 8.99 -2.35 -17.07
C ARG A 174 10.10 -3.36 -16.86
N TYR A 175 9.80 -4.62 -17.07
CA TYR A 175 10.84 -5.60 -17.26
C TYR A 175 11.70 -5.17 -18.45
N PRO A 176 13.04 -5.23 -18.36
CA PRO A 176 13.85 -5.09 -19.55
C PRO A 176 13.39 -6.14 -20.55
N ALA A 177 13.07 -5.69 -21.77
CA ALA A 177 12.78 -6.64 -22.85
C ALA A 177 14.01 -7.54 -23.03
N SER A 178 13.82 -8.84 -22.91
CA SER A 178 14.83 -9.86 -23.18
C SER A 178 15.23 -9.84 -24.65
#